data_3e362595863c94322a6ff31fb9269750
#
_entry.id   3e362595863c94322a6ff31fb9269750
#
_cell.length_a   1.000
_cell.length_b   1.000
_cell.length_c   1.000
_cell.angle_alpha   90.00
_cell.angle_beta   90.00
_cell.angle_gamma   90.00
#
_symmetry.space_group_name_H-M   'P 1'
#
loop_
_entity.id
_entity.type
_entity.pdbx_description
1 polymer ?
#
loop_
_entity_poly.entity_id
_entity_poly.type
_entity_poly.pdbx_seq_one_letter_code
_entity_poly.pdbx_strand_id
1 'polypeptide(L)'
;MVPLIDHTTIDGVPIRRLIPAERLEAIVERARRGGDEIVNYLKTGSASYAPASSITMMIEAIVKDKHQILPCSAYCQGEFGLDDVYIGVPVQLGRGGMINQC
;
A
#
# COMPACT_ATOMS: atom_id res chain seq x y z
N MET A 1 -9.86 2.64 1.25
CA MET A 1 -8.69 1.74 1.06
C MET A 1 -9.18 0.30 0.86
N VAL A 2 -8.61 -0.40 -0.11
CA VAL A 2 -8.89 -1.83 -0.38
C VAL A 2 -7.59 -2.60 -0.17
N PRO A 3 -7.43 -3.34 0.94
CA PRO A 3 -6.26 -4.18 1.18
C PRO A 3 -6.16 -5.28 0.11
N LEU A 4 -5.01 -5.40 -0.55
CA LEU A 4 -4.75 -6.39 -1.60
C LEU A 4 -4.30 -7.73 -0.98
N ILE A 5 -5.22 -8.44 -0.31
CA ILE A 5 -4.94 -9.65 0.45
C ILE A 5 -4.41 -10.77 -0.45
N ASP A 6 -4.94 -10.88 -1.66
CA ASP A 6 -4.54 -11.94 -2.60
C ASP A 6 -3.13 -11.74 -3.16
N HIS A 7 -2.59 -10.52 -3.03
CA HIS A 7 -1.22 -10.14 -3.41
C HIS A 7 -0.29 -9.95 -2.21
N THR A 8 -0.80 -10.13 -0.98
CA THR A 8 -0.01 -9.99 0.24
C THR A 8 0.70 -11.28 0.59
N THR A 9 2.01 -11.22 0.76
CA THR A 9 2.86 -12.35 1.12
C THR A 9 3.76 -12.03 2.31
N ILE A 10 4.17 -13.07 3.05
CA ILE A 10 5.24 -12.99 4.05
C ILE A 10 6.30 -13.99 3.59
N ASP A 11 7.50 -13.49 3.30
CA ASP A 11 8.61 -14.29 2.72
C ASP A 11 8.17 -15.14 1.50
N GLY A 12 7.34 -14.55 0.63
CA GLY A 12 6.83 -15.19 -0.57
C GLY A 12 5.66 -16.16 -0.35
N VAL A 13 5.24 -16.40 0.89
CA VAL A 13 4.08 -17.24 1.21
C VAL A 13 2.81 -16.40 1.27
N PRO A 14 1.75 -16.73 0.51
CA PRO A 14 0.49 -16.01 0.56
C PRO A 14 -0.08 -15.95 1.97
N ILE A 15 -0.50 -14.76 2.40
CA ILE A 15 -1.00 -14.52 3.76
C ILE A 15 -2.20 -15.41 4.13
N ARG A 16 -3.03 -15.78 3.14
CA ARG A 16 -4.17 -16.69 3.33
C ARG A 16 -3.78 -18.09 3.78
N ARG A 17 -2.54 -18.51 3.55
CA ARG A 17 -2.01 -19.80 4.03
C ARG A 17 -1.47 -19.74 5.45
N LEU A 18 -1.13 -18.54 5.91
CA LEU A 18 -0.48 -18.33 7.21
C LEU A 18 -1.46 -17.95 8.30
N ILE A 19 -2.57 -17.28 7.94
CA ILE A 19 -3.52 -16.71 8.89
C ILE A 19 -4.92 -17.25 8.58
N PRO A 20 -5.68 -17.75 9.59
CA PRO A 20 -7.06 -18.16 9.42
C PRO A 20 -7.93 -17.02 8.87
N ALA A 21 -8.94 -17.36 8.06
CA ALA A 21 -9.79 -16.38 7.38
C ALA A 21 -10.44 -15.37 8.34
N GLU A 22 -10.99 -15.84 9.45
CA GLU A 22 -11.63 -15.00 10.48
C GLU A 22 -10.64 -13.97 11.07
N ARG A 23 -9.42 -14.41 11.35
CA ARG A 23 -8.36 -13.52 11.86
C ARG A 23 -7.93 -12.51 10.80
N LEU A 24 -7.87 -12.93 9.56
CA LEU A 24 -7.50 -12.08 8.43
C LEU A 24 -8.54 -10.99 8.19
N GLU A 25 -9.83 -11.31 8.28
CA GLU A 25 -10.91 -10.33 8.18
C GLU A 25 -10.82 -9.26 9.27
N ALA A 26 -10.55 -9.65 10.50
CA ALA A 26 -10.35 -8.71 11.62
C ALA A 26 -9.16 -7.76 11.37
N ILE A 27 -8.04 -8.28 10.82
CA ILE A 27 -6.87 -7.49 10.47
C ILE A 27 -7.21 -6.48 9.35
N VAL A 28 -7.93 -6.91 8.33
CA VAL A 28 -8.36 -6.06 7.21
C VAL A 28 -9.25 -4.94 7.68
N GLU A 29 -10.23 -5.23 8.51
CA GLU A 29 -11.14 -4.21 9.03
C GLU A 29 -10.41 -3.19 9.90
N ARG A 30 -9.50 -3.64 10.76
CA ARG A 30 -8.66 -2.74 11.54
C ARG A 30 -7.73 -1.89 10.67
N ALA A 31 -7.16 -2.47 9.62
CA ALA A 31 -6.32 -1.73 8.66
C ALA A 31 -7.12 -0.63 7.94
N ARG A 32 -8.37 -0.91 7.56
CA ARG A 32 -9.25 0.10 6.94
C ARG A 32 -9.54 1.27 7.87
N ARG A 33 -9.63 1.04 9.16
CA ARG A 33 -9.93 2.05 10.19
C ARG A 33 -8.70 2.59 10.92
N GLY A 34 -7.50 2.25 10.45
CA GLY A 34 -6.26 2.63 11.11
C GLY A 34 -6.10 4.15 11.29
N GLY A 35 -6.51 4.94 10.32
CA GLY A 35 -6.51 6.39 10.41
C GLY A 35 -7.44 6.92 11.51
N ASP A 36 -8.66 6.39 11.58
CA ASP A 36 -9.65 6.77 12.60
C ASP A 36 -9.16 6.40 14.01
N GLU A 37 -8.55 5.22 14.16
CA GLU A 37 -7.97 4.77 15.42
C GLU A 37 -6.90 5.76 15.92
N ILE A 38 -6.01 6.22 15.06
CA ILE A 38 -4.96 7.19 15.40
C ILE A 38 -5.54 8.55 15.78
N VAL A 39 -6.49 9.07 15.00
CA VAL A 39 -7.16 10.34 15.27
C VAL A 39 -7.90 10.30 16.62
N ASN A 40 -8.55 9.18 16.94
CA ASN A 40 -9.22 8.98 18.21
C ASN A 40 -8.25 9.01 19.41
N TYR A 41 -7.02 8.51 19.26
CA TYR A 41 -6.00 8.62 20.30
C TYR A 41 -5.44 10.03 20.43
N LEU A 42 -5.20 10.71 19.30
CA LEU A 42 -4.63 12.06 19.29
C LEU A 42 -5.59 13.13 19.79
N LYS A 43 -6.91 12.91 19.65
CA LYS A 43 -8.00 13.86 19.97
C LYS A 43 -8.03 15.10 19.07
N THR A 44 -6.88 15.53 18.54
CA THR A 44 -6.74 16.69 17.64
C THR A 44 -5.76 16.35 16.52
N GLY A 45 -5.92 16.98 15.35
CA GLY A 45 -5.03 16.80 14.20
C GLY A 45 -5.40 15.61 13.34
N SER A 46 -4.43 15.13 12.56
CA SER A 46 -4.57 14.06 11.57
C SER A 46 -3.56 12.93 11.80
N ALA A 47 -3.85 11.75 11.24
CA ALA A 47 -2.94 10.62 11.23
C ALA A 47 -1.82 10.84 10.20
N SER A 48 -0.85 11.71 10.49
CA SER A 48 0.18 12.17 9.55
C SER A 48 1.47 11.37 9.57
N TYR A 49 1.81 10.69 10.68
CA TYR A 49 3.08 9.96 10.79
C TYR A 49 3.18 8.75 9.87
N ALA A 50 2.13 7.95 9.74
CA ALA A 50 2.12 6.80 8.84
C ALA A 50 2.22 7.22 7.37
N PRO A 51 1.46 8.21 6.87
CA PRO A 51 1.66 8.78 5.54
C PRO A 51 3.07 9.32 5.31
N ALA A 52 3.65 10.04 6.28
CA ALA A 52 5.02 10.54 6.19
C ALA A 52 6.04 9.41 6.05
N SER A 53 5.90 8.34 6.83
CA SER A 53 6.75 7.14 6.72
C SER A 53 6.62 6.47 5.35
N SER A 54 5.39 6.34 4.83
CA SER A 54 5.15 5.76 3.50
C SER A 54 5.79 6.58 2.38
N ILE A 55 5.67 7.90 2.43
CA ILE A 55 6.32 8.81 1.47
C ILE A 55 7.85 8.67 1.55
N THR A 56 8.41 8.56 2.75
CA THR A 56 9.85 8.36 2.96
C THR A 56 10.33 7.06 2.30
N MET A 57 9.56 5.96 2.44
CA MET A 57 9.87 4.71 1.76
C MET A 57 9.88 4.85 0.24
N MET A 58 8.93 5.58 -0.33
CA MET A 58 8.86 5.84 -1.77
C MET A 58 10.07 6.65 -2.25
N ILE A 59 10.41 7.72 -1.55
CA ILE A 59 11.58 8.57 -1.84
C ILE A 59 12.86 7.73 -1.77
N GLU A 60 13.00 6.92 -0.74
CA GLU A 60 14.17 6.06 -0.56
C GLU A 60 14.29 5.01 -1.69
N ALA A 61 13.18 4.43 -2.14
CA ALA A 61 13.17 3.50 -3.26
C ALA A 61 13.64 4.16 -4.56
N ILE A 62 13.30 5.43 -4.78
CA ILE A 62 13.70 6.21 -5.95
C ILE A 62 15.18 6.61 -5.83
N VAL A 63 15.57 7.26 -4.74
CA VAL A 63 16.92 7.81 -4.56
C VAL A 63 17.99 6.72 -4.53
N LYS A 64 17.69 5.59 -3.89
CA LYS A 64 18.60 4.43 -3.80
C LYS A 64 18.41 3.40 -4.91
N ASP A 65 17.54 3.67 -5.88
CA ASP A 65 17.25 2.78 -7.02
C ASP A 65 16.91 1.34 -6.59
N LYS A 66 16.02 1.21 -5.62
CA LYS A 66 15.75 -0.09 -4.97
C LYS A 66 14.93 -1.07 -5.80
N HIS A 67 14.24 -0.60 -6.83
CA HIS A 67 13.30 -1.40 -7.62
C HIS A 67 12.24 -2.10 -6.75
N GLN A 68 11.84 -1.44 -5.69
CA GLN A 68 10.89 -1.96 -4.70
C GLN A 68 9.46 -1.80 -5.20
N ILE A 69 8.63 -2.82 -5.00
CA ILE A 69 7.20 -2.76 -5.31
C ILE A 69 6.47 -2.20 -4.10
N LEU A 70 5.79 -1.07 -4.31
CA LEU A 70 5.03 -0.36 -3.29
C LEU A 70 3.64 0.02 -3.82
N PRO A 71 2.61 0.08 -2.96
CA PRO A 71 1.30 0.60 -3.35
C PRO A 71 1.39 2.11 -3.54
N CYS A 72 1.22 2.57 -4.77
CA CYS A 72 1.29 3.98 -5.13
C CYS A 72 0.10 4.38 -5.96
N SER A 73 -0.31 5.66 -5.90
CA SER A 73 -1.27 6.21 -6.84
C SER A 73 -0.57 6.41 -8.18
N ALA A 74 -1.02 5.69 -9.20
CA ALA A 74 -0.48 5.76 -10.54
C ALA A 74 -1.59 5.96 -11.57
N TYR A 75 -1.23 6.60 -12.69
CA TYR A 75 -2.14 6.78 -13.81
C TYR A 75 -2.25 5.47 -14.60
N CYS A 76 -3.47 4.95 -14.71
CA CYS A 76 -3.78 3.73 -15.44
C CYS A 76 -4.32 4.04 -16.83
N GLN A 77 -3.79 3.35 -17.82
CA GLN A 77 -4.20 3.41 -19.23
C GLN A 77 -4.45 1.99 -19.77
N GLY A 78 -5.46 1.32 -19.21
CA GLY A 78 -5.82 -0.06 -19.53
C GLY A 78 -5.33 -1.09 -18.51
N GLU A 79 -4.34 -0.78 -17.68
CA GLU A 79 -3.85 -1.67 -16.63
C GLU A 79 -4.96 -1.94 -15.59
N PHE A 80 -5.07 -3.18 -15.15
CA PHE A 80 -6.12 -3.65 -14.22
C PHE A 80 -7.56 -3.42 -14.74
N GLY A 81 -7.74 -3.26 -16.06
CA GLY A 81 -9.04 -2.92 -16.66
C GLY A 81 -9.51 -1.49 -16.36
N LEU A 82 -8.61 -0.62 -15.92
CA LEU A 82 -8.87 0.77 -15.59
C LEU A 82 -8.23 1.68 -16.63
N ASP A 83 -8.95 2.70 -17.07
CA ASP A 83 -8.47 3.64 -18.07
C ASP A 83 -8.74 5.08 -17.64
N ASP A 84 -7.81 5.97 -17.96
CA ASP A 84 -7.89 7.42 -17.70
C ASP A 84 -8.16 7.77 -16.23
N VAL A 85 -7.50 7.07 -15.29
CA VAL A 85 -7.69 7.26 -13.86
C VAL A 85 -6.39 7.13 -13.06
N TYR A 86 -6.24 7.98 -12.04
CA TYR A 86 -5.23 7.80 -10.98
C TYR A 86 -5.80 6.97 -9.85
N ILE A 87 -5.19 5.85 -9.54
CA ILE A 87 -5.65 4.94 -8.49
C ILE A 87 -4.47 4.24 -7.82
N GLY A 88 -4.66 3.79 -6.58
CA GLY A 88 -3.67 3.02 -5.84
C GLY A 88 -3.50 1.61 -6.41
N VAL A 89 -2.33 1.32 -6.97
CA VAL A 89 -1.95 0.02 -7.55
C VAL A 89 -0.52 -0.33 -7.13
N PRO A 90 -0.12 -1.63 -7.19
CA PRO A 90 1.27 -2.00 -6.99
C PRO A 90 2.15 -1.41 -8.10
N VAL A 91 3.21 -0.70 -7.70
CA VAL A 91 4.13 0.00 -8.61
C VAL A 91 5.56 -0.31 -8.22
N GLN A 92 6.40 -0.64 -9.20
CA GLN A 92 7.84 -0.76 -9.00
C GLN A 92 8.51 0.61 -9.13
N LEU A 93 9.21 1.04 -8.07
CA LEU A 93 9.91 2.33 -8.01
C LEU A 93 11.43 2.15 -8.09
N GLY A 94 12.05 2.95 -8.94
CA GLY A 94 13.50 3.07 -9.06
C GLY A 94 13.92 4.51 -9.37
N ARG A 95 15.17 4.72 -9.76
CA ARG A 95 15.77 6.05 -9.92
C ARG A 95 15.01 7.00 -10.84
N GLY A 96 14.35 6.49 -11.86
CA GLY A 96 13.52 7.27 -12.79
C GLY A 96 12.08 7.50 -12.31
N GLY A 97 11.72 7.07 -11.11
CA GLY A 97 10.36 7.06 -10.60
C GLY A 97 9.68 5.72 -10.84
N MET A 98 8.48 5.72 -11.40
CA MET A 98 7.76 4.50 -11.74
C MET A 98 8.42 3.77 -12.91
N ILE A 99 8.83 2.51 -12.68
CA ILE A 99 9.41 1.63 -13.70
C ILE A 99 8.31 0.80 -14.33
N ASN A 100 7.42 0.23 -13.52
CA ASN A 100 6.39 -0.69 -13.95
C ASN A 100 5.19 -0.67 -13.01
N GLN A 101 4.00 -0.97 -13.54
CA GLN A 101 2.79 -1.30 -12.77
C GLN A 101 2.65 -2.82 -12.75
N CYS A 102 2.52 -3.41 -11.57
CA CYS A 102 2.55 -4.85 -11.36
C CYS A 102 1.15 -5.44 -11.20
#